data_fcf365327a72139d154434057974a116
#
_entry.id   fcf365327a72139d154434057974a116
#
_cell.length_a   1.000
_cell.length_b   1.000
_cell.length_c   1.000
_cell.angle_alpha   90.00
_cell.angle_beta   90.00
_cell.angle_gamma   90.00
#
_symmetry.space_group_name_H-M   'P 1'
#
loop_
_entity.id
_entity.type
_entity.pdbx_description
1 polymer ?
#
loop_
_entity_poly.entity_id
_entity_poly.type
_entity_poly.pdbx_seq_one_letter_code
_entity_poly.pdbx_strand_id
1 'polypeptide(L)'
;VGRAGRGRGGGRPERGPGRPGGNRNPGHGGHCPQGIAVPGNAARLPSLSQQNDDKSLFIATHQQYQLQAGLQGRPVVQEQDPGTLVLMPSAEPLGGQELDALYDLPFTRAWHPRYDAQGGVPALTPVQFSITTHRGCFGGCSFCSIGCHQGSQIRSRSLPSLLAEADRLRRHPQFRGTIEDLGGPSANMY
;
A
#
# COMPACT_ATOMS: atom_id res chain seq x y z
N VAL A 1 20.45 1.87 57.06
CA VAL A 1 19.21 2.16 57.81
C VAL A 1 18.40 3.12 56.92
N GLY A 2 17.17 2.81 56.58
CA GLY A 2 16.26 3.72 55.88
C GLY A 2 15.42 3.05 54.81
N ARG A 3 14.29 2.48 55.23
CA ARG A 3 13.26 1.79 54.42
C ARG A 3 12.32 2.77 53.68
N ALA A 4 11.84 2.28 52.52
CA ALA A 4 10.44 2.27 52.07
C ALA A 4 9.86 3.54 51.46
N GLY A 5 9.28 3.34 50.27
CA GLY A 5 8.28 4.23 49.67
C GLY A 5 7.77 3.62 48.36
N ARG A 6 6.75 2.74 48.47
CA ARG A 6 5.96 2.25 47.31
C ARG A 6 5.01 3.36 46.89
N GLY A 7 4.99 3.69 45.64
CA GLY A 7 3.96 4.50 44.99
C GLY A 7 3.49 3.85 43.72
N ARG A 8 2.39 3.10 43.77
CA ARG A 8 1.63 2.59 42.60
C ARG A 8 0.83 3.71 42.01
N GLY A 9 0.81 3.84 40.71
CA GLY A 9 -0.06 4.75 40.00
C GLY A 9 0.01 4.48 38.49
N GLY A 10 -0.40 3.27 38.08
CA GLY A 10 -0.61 2.96 36.68
C GLY A 10 -1.93 3.55 36.20
N GLY A 11 -1.93 4.78 35.72
CA GLY A 11 -3.04 5.33 34.94
C GLY A 11 -3.02 4.71 33.53
N ARG A 12 -4.04 3.91 33.18
CA ARG A 12 -4.34 3.58 31.80
C ARG A 12 -4.64 4.88 31.06
N PRO A 13 -4.10 5.10 29.84
CA PRO A 13 -4.55 6.21 29.03
C PRO A 13 -6.02 5.96 28.65
N GLU A 14 -6.86 6.90 29.00
CA GLU A 14 -8.27 6.95 28.60
C GLU A 14 -8.33 6.95 27.07
N ARG A 15 -9.17 6.08 26.52
CA ARG A 15 -9.52 6.08 25.10
C ARG A 15 -10.28 7.38 24.81
N GLY A 16 -9.66 8.28 24.10
CA GLY A 16 -10.29 9.46 23.56
C GLY A 16 -11.53 9.12 22.71
N PRO A 17 -12.46 10.06 22.53
CA PRO A 17 -13.73 9.84 21.84
C PRO A 17 -13.48 9.34 20.41
N GLY A 18 -14.23 8.29 20.04
CA GLY A 18 -14.13 7.60 18.77
C GLY A 18 -14.20 8.57 17.60
N ARG A 19 -13.26 8.45 16.67
CA ARG A 19 -13.29 9.17 15.41
C ARG A 19 -14.57 8.81 14.65
N PRO A 20 -15.33 9.79 14.14
CA PRO A 20 -16.47 9.54 13.29
C PRO A 20 -16.01 8.82 12.02
N GLY A 21 -16.83 7.90 11.56
CA GLY A 21 -16.66 6.91 10.52
C GLY A 21 -15.65 7.25 9.44
N GLY A 22 -14.54 6.50 9.45
CA GLY A 22 -13.51 6.62 8.45
C GLY A 22 -14.05 6.31 7.06
N ASN A 23 -13.85 7.23 6.16
CA ASN A 23 -14.04 7.07 4.73
C ASN A 23 -13.24 5.82 4.29
N ARG A 24 -13.94 4.73 3.99
CA ARG A 24 -13.30 3.49 3.55
C ARG A 24 -12.80 3.71 2.14
N ASN A 25 -11.51 3.79 2.01
CA ASN A 25 -10.84 3.91 0.71
C ASN A 25 -11.26 2.71 -0.17
N PRO A 26 -11.94 2.92 -1.31
CA PRO A 26 -12.18 1.84 -2.24
C PRO A 26 -10.83 1.32 -2.74
N GLY A 27 -10.65 0.00 -2.83
CA GLY A 27 -9.41 -0.60 -3.30
C GLY A 27 -8.59 -1.35 -2.25
N HIS A 28 -8.97 -1.35 -0.98
CA HIS A 28 -8.35 -2.22 0.03
C HIS A 28 -9.17 -3.50 0.20
N GLY A 29 -8.52 -4.63 -0.01
CA GLY A 29 -9.06 -5.93 0.40
C GLY A 29 -9.23 -5.94 1.92
N GLY A 30 -10.47 -6.01 2.39
CA GLY A 30 -10.80 -6.11 3.79
C GLY A 30 -11.39 -7.48 4.11
N HIS A 31 -10.91 -8.11 5.18
CA HIS A 31 -11.66 -9.19 5.80
C HIS A 31 -12.99 -8.62 6.30
N CYS A 32 -14.10 -9.18 5.83
CA CYS A 32 -15.42 -8.71 6.19
C CYS A 32 -15.77 -9.27 7.58
N PRO A 33 -15.82 -8.45 8.65
CA PRO A 33 -16.41 -8.90 9.90
C PRO A 33 -17.85 -9.31 9.65
N GLN A 34 -18.36 -10.28 10.40
CA GLN A 34 -19.77 -10.70 10.33
C GLN A 34 -20.69 -9.46 10.30
N GLY A 35 -21.46 -9.30 9.22
CA GLY A 35 -22.43 -8.20 9.08
C GLY A 35 -22.20 -7.18 7.97
N ILE A 36 -21.10 -7.24 7.18
CA ILE A 36 -20.99 -6.41 5.99
C ILE A 36 -21.71 -7.07 4.83
N ALA A 37 -22.71 -6.38 4.28
CA ALA A 37 -23.45 -6.88 3.11
C ALA A 37 -22.52 -7.02 1.90
N VAL A 38 -22.52 -8.21 1.31
CA VAL A 38 -21.82 -8.45 0.04
C VAL A 38 -22.56 -7.68 -1.05
N PRO A 39 -21.88 -6.88 -1.89
CA PRO A 39 -22.53 -6.19 -3.00
C PRO A 39 -23.24 -7.17 -3.93
N GLY A 40 -24.50 -6.87 -4.28
CA GLY A 40 -25.33 -7.80 -5.07
C GLY A 40 -24.79 -8.07 -6.48
N ASN A 41 -23.94 -7.18 -7.02
CA ASN A 41 -23.28 -7.34 -8.32
C ASN A 41 -21.88 -7.94 -8.23
N ALA A 42 -21.48 -8.46 -7.06
CA ALA A 42 -20.13 -9.01 -6.87
C ALA A 42 -19.92 -10.28 -7.70
N ALA A 43 -18.75 -10.39 -8.33
CA ALA A 43 -18.29 -11.61 -8.96
C ALA A 43 -17.82 -12.59 -7.87
N ARG A 44 -18.40 -13.81 -7.85
CA ARG A 44 -18.01 -14.83 -6.89
C ARG A 44 -16.90 -15.69 -7.44
N LEU A 45 -15.82 -15.81 -6.69
CA LEU A 45 -14.74 -16.75 -6.98
C LEU A 45 -14.95 -18.07 -6.25
N PRO A 46 -14.39 -19.18 -6.76
CA PRO A 46 -14.29 -20.41 -6.00
C PRO A 46 -13.69 -20.16 -4.61
N SER A 47 -14.22 -20.84 -3.59
CA SER A 47 -13.71 -20.69 -2.23
C SER A 47 -12.25 -21.12 -2.12
N LEU A 48 -11.57 -20.71 -1.06
CA LEU A 48 -10.20 -21.15 -0.81
C LEU A 48 -10.11 -22.67 -0.62
N SER A 49 -11.10 -23.28 0.06
CA SER A 49 -11.16 -24.73 0.23
C SER A 49 -11.30 -25.45 -1.12
N GLN A 50 -12.21 -25.00 -1.98
CA GLN A 50 -12.36 -25.59 -3.32
C GLN A 50 -11.07 -25.52 -4.14
N GLN A 51 -10.33 -24.42 -4.06
CA GLN A 51 -9.04 -24.26 -4.77
C GLN A 51 -7.93 -25.15 -4.17
N ASN A 52 -7.97 -25.44 -2.87
CA ASN A 52 -7.05 -26.36 -2.24
C ASN A 52 -7.32 -27.81 -2.66
N ASP A 53 -8.60 -28.17 -2.83
CA ASP A 53 -9.02 -29.51 -3.23
C ASP A 53 -8.81 -29.74 -4.74
N ASP A 54 -9.01 -28.70 -5.55
CA ASP A 54 -8.80 -28.75 -7.00
C ASP A 54 -7.95 -27.57 -7.50
N LYS A 55 -6.68 -27.85 -7.75
CA LYS A 55 -5.72 -26.84 -8.22
C LYS A 55 -6.03 -26.24 -9.58
N SER A 56 -6.85 -26.89 -10.40
CA SER A 56 -7.28 -26.33 -11.69
C SER A 56 -8.14 -25.07 -11.50
N LEU A 57 -8.88 -25.00 -10.40
CA LEU A 57 -9.69 -23.83 -10.03
C LEU A 57 -8.82 -22.61 -9.71
N PHE A 58 -7.56 -22.78 -9.31
CA PHE A 58 -6.66 -21.65 -9.04
C PHE A 58 -6.43 -20.79 -10.30
N ILE A 59 -6.18 -21.43 -11.45
CA ILE A 59 -5.98 -20.72 -12.72
C ILE A 59 -7.27 -19.99 -13.13
N ALA A 60 -8.42 -20.67 -13.06
CA ALA A 60 -9.72 -20.09 -13.38
C ALA A 60 -10.04 -18.90 -12.46
N THR A 61 -9.76 -19.03 -11.17
CA THR A 61 -9.93 -17.96 -10.18
C THR A 61 -9.05 -16.75 -10.51
N HIS A 62 -7.78 -16.98 -10.85
CA HIS A 62 -6.87 -15.92 -11.24
C HIS A 62 -7.35 -15.17 -12.49
N GLN A 63 -7.79 -15.89 -13.51
CA GLN A 63 -8.35 -15.30 -14.73
C GLN A 63 -9.60 -14.46 -14.42
N GLN A 64 -10.53 -14.99 -13.63
CA GLN A 64 -11.72 -14.24 -13.22
C GLN A 64 -11.37 -13.00 -12.39
N TYR A 65 -10.40 -13.10 -11.49
CA TYR A 65 -9.92 -11.96 -10.73
C TYR A 65 -9.34 -10.88 -11.65
N GLN A 66 -8.49 -11.24 -12.59
CA GLN A 66 -7.88 -10.31 -13.55
C GLN A 66 -8.92 -9.54 -14.38
N LEU A 67 -10.01 -10.20 -14.78
CA LEU A 67 -11.12 -9.55 -15.49
C LEU A 67 -11.81 -8.47 -14.66
N GLN A 68 -11.78 -8.59 -13.32
CA GLN A 68 -12.43 -7.65 -12.40
C GLN A 68 -11.44 -6.67 -11.74
N ALA A 69 -10.12 -6.91 -11.87
CA ALA A 69 -9.07 -6.12 -11.24
C ALA A 69 -8.80 -4.81 -12.02
N GLY A 70 -9.78 -3.92 -12.07
CA GLY A 70 -9.63 -2.64 -12.76
C GLY A 70 -10.64 -1.62 -12.26
N LEU A 71 -10.52 -0.37 -12.72
CA LEU A 71 -11.40 0.72 -12.32
C LEU A 71 -12.87 0.45 -12.65
N GLN A 72 -13.13 -0.26 -13.74
CA GLN A 72 -14.47 -0.60 -14.21
C GLN A 72 -14.90 -2.01 -13.82
N GLY A 73 -14.12 -2.68 -12.99
CA GLY A 73 -14.45 -4.01 -12.50
C GLY A 73 -15.62 -4.01 -11.53
N ARG A 74 -16.10 -5.21 -11.25
CA ARG A 74 -17.11 -5.42 -10.19
C ARG A 74 -16.40 -5.82 -8.90
N PRO A 75 -17.05 -5.63 -7.73
CA PRO A 75 -16.57 -6.24 -6.49
C PRO A 75 -16.39 -7.73 -6.68
N VAL A 76 -15.35 -8.27 -6.07
CA VAL A 76 -15.02 -9.71 -6.12
C VAL A 76 -15.17 -10.28 -4.73
N VAL A 77 -15.79 -11.45 -4.62
CA VAL A 77 -16.04 -12.12 -3.35
C VAL A 77 -15.49 -13.53 -3.38
N GLN A 78 -14.77 -13.88 -2.34
CA GLN A 78 -14.26 -15.23 -2.11
C GLN A 78 -14.53 -15.67 -0.68
N GLU A 79 -15.11 -16.85 -0.53
CA GLU A 79 -15.26 -17.48 0.78
C GLU A 79 -13.91 -18.06 1.24
N GLN A 80 -13.55 -17.73 2.47
CA GLN A 80 -12.36 -18.22 3.16
C GLN A 80 -12.75 -18.64 4.57
N ASP A 81 -12.08 -19.61 5.14
CA ASP A 81 -12.34 -20.02 6.52
C ASP A 81 -11.33 -19.35 7.47
N PRO A 82 -11.76 -18.57 8.48
CA PRO A 82 -13.15 -18.20 8.76
C PRO A 82 -13.50 -16.85 8.09
N GLY A 83 -14.48 -16.81 7.20
CA GLY A 83 -15.07 -15.56 6.73
C GLY A 83 -15.07 -15.37 5.22
N THR A 84 -15.40 -14.17 4.79
CA THR A 84 -15.55 -13.80 3.38
C THR A 84 -14.63 -12.63 3.05
N LEU A 85 -13.79 -12.80 2.04
CA LEU A 85 -13.00 -11.71 1.47
C LEU A 85 -13.85 -10.97 0.45
N VAL A 86 -13.93 -9.65 0.59
CA VAL A 86 -14.58 -8.78 -0.38
C VAL A 86 -13.53 -7.79 -0.91
N LEU A 87 -13.27 -7.84 -2.19
CA LEU A 87 -12.39 -6.91 -2.90
C LEU A 87 -13.24 -5.93 -3.69
N MET A 88 -13.12 -4.67 -3.40
CA MET A 88 -13.76 -3.61 -4.17
C MET A 88 -12.94 -3.29 -5.43
N PRO A 89 -13.54 -2.74 -6.49
CA PRO A 89 -12.80 -2.22 -7.64
C PRO A 89 -11.72 -1.23 -7.21
N SER A 90 -10.67 -1.13 -8.01
CA SER A 90 -9.59 -0.18 -7.75
C SER A 90 -10.13 1.25 -7.67
N ALA A 91 -9.56 2.04 -6.78
CA ALA A 91 -9.83 3.48 -6.74
C ALA A 91 -9.29 4.17 -8.01
N GLU A 92 -9.88 5.31 -8.36
CA GLU A 92 -9.31 6.16 -9.40
C GLU A 92 -7.88 6.56 -9.03
N PRO A 93 -6.95 6.55 -10.00
CA PRO A 93 -5.59 7.01 -9.76
C PRO A 93 -5.57 8.48 -9.36
N LEU A 94 -4.69 8.83 -8.46
CA LEU A 94 -4.50 10.22 -8.04
C LEU A 94 -4.22 11.14 -9.25
N GLY A 95 -4.74 12.34 -9.21
CA GLY A 95 -4.36 13.40 -10.15
C GLY A 95 -2.89 13.83 -9.94
N GLY A 96 -2.28 14.46 -10.95
CA GLY A 96 -0.89 14.89 -10.86
C GLY A 96 -0.62 15.84 -9.68
N GLN A 97 -1.52 16.78 -9.39
CA GLN A 97 -1.38 17.68 -8.24
C GLN A 97 -1.48 16.96 -6.90
N GLU A 98 -2.38 15.97 -6.79
CA GLU A 98 -2.51 15.16 -5.58
C GLU A 98 -1.26 14.29 -5.37
N LEU A 99 -0.72 13.76 -6.46
CA LEU A 99 0.53 12.99 -6.42
C LEU A 99 1.70 13.86 -5.98
N ASP A 100 1.83 15.07 -6.52
CA ASP A 100 2.85 16.04 -6.11
C ASP A 100 2.72 16.38 -4.63
N ALA A 101 1.50 16.64 -4.13
CA ALA A 101 1.25 16.94 -2.73
C ALA A 101 1.64 15.77 -1.80
N LEU A 102 1.43 14.52 -2.22
CA LEU A 102 1.89 13.35 -1.46
C LEU A 102 3.41 13.31 -1.35
N TYR A 103 4.13 13.62 -2.41
CA TYR A 103 5.59 13.61 -2.40
C TYR A 103 6.21 14.87 -1.79
N ASP A 104 5.40 15.87 -1.47
CA ASP A 104 5.81 17.04 -0.68
C ASP A 104 5.76 16.80 0.83
N LEU A 105 5.20 15.70 1.27
CA LEU A 105 5.19 15.31 2.69
C LEU A 105 6.63 15.15 3.23
N PRO A 106 6.87 15.47 4.52
CA PRO A 106 8.19 15.43 5.13
C PRO A 106 8.64 13.99 5.43
N PHE A 107 9.00 13.24 4.41
CA PHE A 107 9.54 11.89 4.58
C PHE A 107 10.87 11.91 5.32
N THR A 108 10.98 11.11 6.37
CA THR A 108 12.19 11.00 7.18
C THR A 108 13.34 10.29 6.46
N ARG A 109 13.03 9.48 5.46
CA ARG A 109 13.98 8.63 4.75
C ARG A 109 14.83 7.77 5.67
N ALA A 110 14.23 7.33 6.75
CA ALA A 110 14.83 6.47 7.77
C ALA A 110 13.87 5.33 8.11
N TRP A 111 14.41 4.28 8.66
CA TRP A 111 13.58 3.21 9.23
C TRP A 111 12.86 3.68 10.49
N HIS A 112 11.82 2.96 10.87
CA HIS A 112 11.11 3.24 12.12
C HIS A 112 12.00 2.91 13.32
N PRO A 113 12.06 3.75 14.39
CA PRO A 113 12.95 3.57 15.54
C PRO A 113 12.86 2.21 16.26
N ARG A 114 11.74 1.51 16.14
CA ARG A 114 11.59 0.16 16.71
C ARG A 114 12.64 -0.84 16.20
N TYR A 115 13.27 -0.56 15.06
CA TYR A 115 14.31 -1.43 14.47
C TYR A 115 15.74 -1.09 14.91
N ASP A 116 15.93 -0.01 15.69
CA ASP A 116 17.26 0.44 16.12
C ASP A 116 17.99 -0.66 16.91
N ALA A 117 17.28 -1.33 17.83
CA ALA A 117 17.83 -2.43 18.62
C ALA A 117 18.22 -3.67 17.77
N GLN A 118 17.72 -3.76 16.54
CA GLN A 118 17.98 -4.86 15.59
C GLN A 118 19.07 -4.47 14.57
N GLY A 119 19.69 -3.29 14.70
CA GLY A 119 20.68 -2.78 13.75
C GLY A 119 20.08 -2.07 12.53
N GLY A 120 18.80 -1.69 12.60
CA GLY A 120 18.10 -0.97 11.54
C GLY A 120 17.49 -1.88 10.47
N VAL A 121 17.28 -1.33 9.26
CA VAL A 121 16.71 -2.04 8.10
C VAL A 121 17.70 -1.96 6.93
N PRO A 122 18.52 -3.01 6.70
CA PRO A 122 19.55 -2.98 5.64
C PRO A 122 18.98 -2.72 4.23
N ALA A 123 17.75 -3.16 3.96
CA ALA A 123 17.08 -2.94 2.68
C ALA A 123 16.76 -1.47 2.38
N LEU A 124 16.87 -0.57 3.35
CA LEU A 124 16.71 0.87 3.12
C LEU A 124 17.90 1.45 2.35
N THR A 125 19.10 0.97 2.59
CA THR A 125 20.34 1.54 2.03
C THR A 125 20.31 1.76 0.52
N PRO A 126 19.92 0.78 -0.32
CA PRO A 126 19.93 0.96 -1.77
C PRO A 126 18.76 1.78 -2.32
N VAL A 127 17.83 2.23 -1.48
CA VAL A 127 16.63 2.98 -1.93
C VAL A 127 16.38 4.27 -1.17
N GLN A 128 17.21 4.58 -0.18
CA GLN A 128 17.01 5.69 0.74
C GLN A 128 16.88 7.04 0.02
N PHE A 129 17.67 7.26 -1.01
CA PHE A 129 17.71 8.50 -1.78
C PHE A 129 17.17 8.34 -3.21
N SER A 130 16.27 7.38 -3.41
CA SER A 130 15.55 7.23 -4.68
C SER A 130 14.44 8.27 -4.82
N ILE A 131 14.16 8.68 -6.06
CA ILE A 131 13.06 9.58 -6.42
C ILE A 131 12.10 8.83 -7.34
N THR A 132 10.87 8.65 -6.90
CA THR A 132 9.79 8.10 -7.73
C THR A 132 9.25 9.19 -8.64
N THR A 133 9.30 8.99 -9.95
CA THR A 133 8.83 9.97 -10.93
C THR A 133 7.37 9.76 -11.33
N HIS A 134 6.89 8.53 -11.31
CA HIS A 134 5.54 8.18 -11.71
C HIS A 134 5.03 6.94 -10.98
N ARG A 135 3.75 6.71 -11.05
CA ARG A 135 3.04 5.52 -10.55
C ARG A 135 2.31 4.83 -11.69
N GLY A 136 2.06 3.52 -11.55
CA GLY A 136 1.42 2.71 -12.56
C GLY A 136 2.41 2.07 -13.53
N CYS A 137 1.98 1.02 -14.22
CA CYS A 137 2.79 0.35 -15.22
C CYS A 137 1.87 -0.36 -16.25
N PHE A 138 1.98 0.01 -17.51
CA PHE A 138 1.23 -0.64 -18.60
C PHE A 138 1.96 -1.84 -19.22
N GLY A 139 3.09 -2.26 -18.66
CA GLY A 139 3.95 -3.31 -19.24
C GLY A 139 3.29 -4.66 -19.41
N GLY A 140 2.32 -5.02 -18.58
CA GLY A 140 1.54 -6.26 -18.70
C GLY A 140 2.38 -7.55 -18.63
N CYS A 141 3.58 -7.51 -18.02
CA CYS A 141 4.46 -8.65 -17.93
C CYS A 141 3.82 -9.79 -17.14
N SER A 142 3.82 -11.00 -17.67
CA SER A 142 3.11 -12.16 -17.10
C SER A 142 3.61 -12.59 -15.71
N PHE A 143 4.83 -12.24 -15.36
CA PHE A 143 5.45 -12.53 -14.05
C PHE A 143 5.28 -11.39 -13.02
N CYS A 144 4.77 -10.23 -13.41
CA CYS A 144 4.84 -9.01 -12.61
C CYS A 144 3.45 -8.57 -12.11
N SER A 145 3.33 -8.34 -10.82
CA SER A 145 2.08 -7.89 -10.20
C SER A 145 1.97 -6.36 -10.06
N ILE A 146 2.93 -5.58 -10.55
CA ILE A 146 2.92 -4.12 -10.39
C ILE A 146 1.67 -3.49 -11.00
N GLY A 147 1.24 -3.94 -12.19
CA GLY A 147 0.01 -3.46 -12.82
C GLY A 147 -1.25 -3.72 -11.99
N CYS A 148 -1.31 -4.86 -11.28
CA CYS A 148 -2.40 -5.18 -10.36
C CYS A 148 -2.34 -4.33 -9.07
N HIS A 149 -1.13 -3.98 -8.63
CA HIS A 149 -0.90 -3.24 -7.38
C HIS A 149 -1.02 -1.72 -7.56
N GLN A 150 -0.44 -1.16 -8.61
CA GLN A 150 -0.39 0.29 -8.85
C GLN A 150 -1.33 0.75 -9.97
N GLY A 151 -1.97 -0.18 -10.68
CA GLY A 151 -2.77 0.10 -11.86
C GLY A 151 -1.94 0.18 -13.14
N SER A 152 -2.63 0.12 -14.28
CA SER A 152 -2.03 0.20 -15.63
C SER A 152 -1.93 1.63 -16.16
N GLN A 153 -2.59 2.58 -15.52
CA GLN A 153 -2.55 3.98 -15.93
C GLN A 153 -1.35 4.69 -15.30
N ILE A 154 -0.54 5.30 -16.14
CA ILE A 154 0.60 6.08 -15.67
C ILE A 154 0.12 7.43 -15.13
N ARG A 155 0.62 7.79 -13.97
CA ARG A 155 0.45 9.10 -13.34
C ARG A 155 1.82 9.64 -12.96
N SER A 156 2.26 10.68 -13.69
CA SER A 156 3.57 11.31 -13.48
C SER A 156 3.47 12.48 -12.53
N ARG A 157 4.51 12.68 -11.77
CA ARG A 157 4.72 13.88 -10.98
C ARG A 157 5.16 15.04 -11.88
N SER A 158 4.91 16.26 -11.47
CA SER A 158 5.42 17.42 -12.18
C SER A 158 6.95 17.55 -12.02
N LEU A 159 7.60 18.11 -13.03
CA LEU A 159 9.04 18.41 -12.96
C LEU A 159 9.39 19.33 -11.78
N PRO A 160 8.63 20.39 -11.45
CA PRO A 160 8.88 21.17 -10.23
C PRO A 160 8.88 20.33 -8.95
N SER A 161 7.95 19.37 -8.81
CA SER A 161 7.89 18.45 -7.65
C SER A 161 9.16 17.61 -7.56
N LEU A 162 9.63 17.05 -8.67
CA LEU A 162 10.85 16.22 -8.72
C LEU A 162 12.10 17.04 -8.35
N LEU A 163 12.22 18.26 -8.89
CA LEU A 163 13.35 19.15 -8.59
C LEU A 163 13.35 19.60 -7.12
N ALA A 164 12.17 19.91 -6.56
CA ALA A 164 12.03 20.25 -5.15
C ALA A 164 12.44 19.09 -4.24
N GLU A 165 12.10 17.85 -4.60
CA GLU A 165 12.53 16.68 -3.85
C GLU A 165 14.04 16.48 -3.95
N ALA A 166 14.63 16.57 -5.13
CA ALA A 166 16.08 16.48 -5.31
C ALA A 166 16.83 17.53 -4.47
N ASP A 167 16.29 18.75 -4.38
CA ASP A 167 16.88 19.80 -3.54
C ASP A 167 16.74 19.50 -2.03
N ARG A 168 15.64 18.88 -1.61
CA ARG A 168 15.50 18.37 -0.23
C ARG A 168 16.50 17.26 0.07
N LEU A 169 16.71 16.31 -0.86
CA LEU A 169 17.70 15.24 -0.70
C LEU A 169 19.11 15.80 -0.53
N ARG A 170 19.48 16.79 -1.34
CA ARG A 170 20.78 17.44 -1.26
C ARG A 170 21.08 18.03 0.13
N ARG A 171 20.03 18.43 0.87
CA ARG A 171 20.16 19.00 2.22
C ARG A 171 20.07 17.92 3.33
N HIS A 172 19.81 16.67 2.99
CA HIS A 172 19.68 15.61 3.98
C HIS A 172 21.06 15.27 4.60
N PRO A 173 21.19 15.15 5.94
CA PRO A 173 22.49 14.95 6.60
C PRO A 173 23.26 13.72 6.15
N GLN A 174 22.55 12.67 5.74
CA GLN A 174 23.15 11.41 5.29
C GLN A 174 23.35 11.35 3.77
N PHE A 175 22.91 12.36 3.01
CA PHE A 175 23.06 12.34 1.55
C PHE A 175 24.53 12.52 1.15
N ARG A 176 25.03 11.62 0.31
CA ARG A 176 26.44 11.59 -0.13
C ARG A 176 26.63 11.99 -1.60
N GLY A 177 25.65 12.70 -2.16
CA GLY A 177 25.75 13.23 -3.53
C GLY A 177 25.21 12.33 -4.63
N THR A 178 24.67 11.17 -4.30
CA THR A 178 24.12 10.22 -5.29
C THR A 178 22.63 10.02 -5.06
N ILE A 179 21.83 10.20 -6.11
CA ILE A 179 20.46 9.69 -6.19
C ILE A 179 20.55 8.27 -6.72
N GLU A 180 20.12 7.30 -5.91
CA GLU A 180 20.34 5.87 -6.16
C GLU A 180 19.45 5.34 -7.26
N ASP A 181 18.24 5.90 -7.38
CA ASP A 181 17.29 5.58 -8.43
C ASP A 181 16.41 6.79 -8.75
N LEU A 182 16.13 6.97 -10.04
CA LEU A 182 15.24 8.00 -10.54
C LEU A 182 14.29 7.36 -11.54
N GLY A 183 13.07 7.10 -11.13
CA GLY A 183 12.15 6.42 -12.02
C GLY A 183 10.84 5.97 -11.38
N GLY A 184 10.26 4.96 -11.99
CA GLY A 184 9.05 4.29 -11.56
C GLY A 184 9.21 2.76 -11.64
N PRO A 185 8.09 2.01 -11.63
CA PRO A 185 8.13 0.55 -11.54
C PRO A 185 8.82 -0.15 -12.71
N SER A 186 8.99 0.48 -13.84
CA SER A 186 9.50 -0.12 -15.06
C SER A 186 10.28 0.91 -15.89
N ALA A 187 10.53 0.59 -17.17
CA ALA A 187 11.20 1.47 -18.11
C ALA A 187 10.63 2.90 -18.14
N ASN A 188 11.21 3.79 -18.94
CA ASN A 188 10.76 5.17 -19.02
C ASN A 188 9.30 5.27 -19.48
N MET A 189 8.41 5.45 -18.52
CA MET A 189 6.97 5.65 -18.69
C MET A 189 6.52 7.03 -18.17
N TYR A 190 7.45 7.95 -17.99
CA TYR A 190 7.21 9.31 -17.50
C TYR A 190 6.47 10.18 -18.53
#